data_d4f642106d7e82edfd6af9124418709f
#
_entry.id   d4f642106d7e82edfd6af9124418709f
#
_cell.length_a   1.000
_cell.length_b   1.000
_cell.length_c   1.000
_cell.angle_alpha   90.00
_cell.angle_beta   90.00
_cell.angle_gamma   90.00
#
_symmetry.space_group_name_H-M   'P 1'
#
loop_
_entity.id
_entity.type
_entity.pdbx_description
1 polymer ?
#
loop_
_entity_poly.entity_id
_entity_poly.type
_entity_poly.pdbx_seq_one_letter_code
_entity_poly.pdbx_strand_id
1 'polypeptide(L)'
;AYEILRCLVGSEMCIETAYGLNPEKLGAVSSYLCDPNTAPAEFLLVKSQYLAETGRAVSRGALFFQIRQAFLPGEVTAEEANRIGYETAMRWTKGKHQFFVCTHTDKAHIHNHIYFNATAFDRSRKFHNFIGSSFALRRLSDRVCIEHELSVIQNPCQHSKGRFLHYGQWIGEKPPSAKQRVRLAVLAALEKKPTDFADFLRLMEESG
;
A
#
# COMPACT_ATOMS: atom_id res chain seq x y z
N ALA A 1 -7.32 4.35 1.83
CA ALA A 1 -7.17 3.13 1.01
C ALA A 1 -6.06 2.29 1.61
N TYR A 2 -6.39 1.10 2.04
CA TYR A 2 -5.44 0.16 2.64
C TYR A 2 -4.87 -0.74 1.55
N GLU A 3 -3.55 -0.83 1.48
CA GLU A 3 -2.88 -1.69 0.52
C GLU A 3 -1.85 -2.57 1.25
N ILE A 4 -1.90 -3.88 1.00
CA ILE A 4 -0.84 -4.80 1.40
C ILE A 4 0.07 -4.99 0.20
N LEU A 5 1.26 -4.40 0.25
CA LEU A 5 2.30 -4.64 -0.73
C LEU A 5 3.18 -5.80 -0.27
N ARG A 6 3.47 -6.68 -1.21
CA ARG A 6 4.42 -7.78 -1.01
C ARG A 6 5.76 -7.37 -1.59
N CYS A 7 6.78 -7.26 -0.75
CA CYS A 7 8.14 -7.02 -1.22
C CYS A 7 9.00 -8.29 -1.23
N LEU A 8 9.84 -8.38 -2.23
CA LEU A 8 10.81 -9.45 -2.42
C LEU A 8 12.17 -9.10 -1.77
N VAL A 9 13.01 -10.08 -1.61
CA VAL A 9 14.25 -10.12 -0.83
C VAL A 9 15.32 -9.11 -1.28
N GLY A 10 16.04 -8.49 -0.35
CA GLY A 10 17.35 -7.88 -0.56
C GLY A 10 17.36 -6.35 -0.67
N SER A 11 17.93 -5.80 -1.72
CA SER A 11 18.12 -4.35 -1.94
C SER A 11 16.83 -3.52 -1.89
N GLU A 12 15.70 -4.11 -2.25
CA GLU A 12 14.39 -3.42 -2.22
C GLU A 12 13.95 -3.05 -0.80
N MET A 13 14.27 -3.88 0.21
CA MET A 13 13.91 -3.54 1.59
C MET A 13 14.70 -2.34 2.13
N CYS A 14 15.96 -2.22 1.75
CA CYS A 14 16.77 -1.05 2.15
C CYS A 14 16.21 0.24 1.56
N ILE A 15 15.73 0.20 0.32
CA ILE A 15 15.10 1.35 -0.34
C ILE A 15 13.76 1.70 0.35
N GLU A 16 12.93 0.70 0.63
CA GLU A 16 11.64 0.89 1.30
C GLU A 16 11.82 1.39 2.75
N THR A 17 12.81 0.87 3.48
CA THR A 17 13.13 1.34 4.84
C THR A 17 13.65 2.77 4.81
N ALA A 18 14.56 3.10 3.88
CA ALA A 18 15.06 4.46 3.72
C ALA A 18 13.93 5.44 3.33
N TYR A 19 12.96 5.01 2.52
CA TYR A 19 11.78 5.81 2.21
C TYR A 19 10.89 6.03 3.46
N GLY A 20 10.65 4.98 4.24
CA GLY A 20 9.83 5.03 5.46
C GLY A 20 10.46 5.90 6.54
N LEU A 21 11.78 5.89 6.69
CA LEU A 21 12.55 6.63 7.69
C LEU A 21 13.10 7.99 7.17
N ASN A 22 12.64 8.46 6.01
CA ASN A 22 13.10 9.76 5.49
C ASN A 22 12.71 10.89 6.45
N PRO A 23 13.69 11.61 7.04
CA PRO A 23 13.43 12.64 8.04
C PRO A 23 12.54 13.80 7.55
N GLU A 24 12.56 14.10 6.25
CA GLU A 24 11.74 15.16 5.65
C GLU A 24 10.24 14.84 5.64
N LYS A 25 9.88 13.57 5.80
CA LYS A 25 8.50 13.07 5.73
C LYS A 25 8.01 12.52 7.06
N LEU A 26 8.96 12.12 7.91
CA LEU A 26 8.71 11.38 9.13
C LEU A 26 8.17 12.30 10.23
N GLY A 27 6.91 12.06 10.64
CA GLY A 27 6.29 12.69 11.80
C GLY A 27 6.48 11.89 13.08
N ALA A 28 6.38 10.57 13.01
CA ALA A 28 6.55 9.65 14.13
C ALA A 28 7.02 8.27 13.70
N VAL A 29 7.71 7.55 14.59
CA VAL A 29 8.13 6.17 14.36
C VAL A 29 7.96 5.33 15.63
N SER A 30 7.55 4.09 15.46
CA SER A 30 7.49 3.10 16.54
C SER A 30 7.87 1.72 16.02
N SER A 31 8.31 0.82 16.91
CA SER A 31 8.72 -0.52 16.53
C SER A 31 8.39 -1.55 17.60
N TYR A 32 8.35 -2.81 17.19
CA TYR A 32 8.14 -3.96 18.06
C TYR A 32 9.13 -5.07 17.72
N LEU A 33 9.92 -5.49 18.68
CA LEU A 33 10.95 -6.53 18.57
C LEU A 33 12.03 -6.27 17.49
N CYS A 34 12.22 -5.03 17.06
CA CYS A 34 13.29 -4.63 16.14
C CYS A 34 13.62 -3.15 16.28
N ASP A 35 14.81 -2.76 15.84
CA ASP A 35 15.15 -1.35 15.61
C ASP A 35 14.81 -0.99 14.15
N PRO A 36 14.07 0.09 13.89
CA PRO A 36 13.72 0.51 12.53
C PRO A 36 14.92 0.68 11.60
N ASN A 37 16.06 1.14 12.12
CA ASN A 37 17.27 1.38 11.33
C ASN A 37 17.97 0.07 10.92
N THR A 38 17.90 -0.97 11.74
CA THR A 38 18.53 -2.28 11.50
C THR A 38 17.52 -3.36 11.10
N ALA A 39 16.23 -3.04 11.03
CA ALA A 39 15.16 -3.98 10.72
C ALA A 39 15.42 -4.89 9.49
N PRO A 40 16.01 -4.41 8.37
CA PRO A 40 16.32 -5.27 7.24
C PRO A 40 17.23 -6.44 7.60
N ALA A 41 18.29 -6.17 8.38
CA ALA A 41 19.24 -7.17 8.81
C ALA A 41 18.63 -8.12 9.84
N GLU A 42 17.85 -7.59 10.78
CA GLU A 42 17.15 -8.38 11.80
C GLU A 42 16.10 -9.32 11.19
N PHE A 43 15.34 -8.83 10.22
CA PHE A 43 14.35 -9.65 9.50
C PHE A 43 15.02 -10.77 8.71
N LEU A 44 16.17 -10.48 8.08
CA LEU A 44 16.96 -11.47 7.36
C LEU A 44 17.54 -12.51 8.32
N LEU A 45 18.01 -12.10 9.50
CA LEU A 45 18.54 -13.00 10.52
C LEU A 45 17.47 -14.00 10.98
N VAL A 46 16.27 -13.51 11.36
CA VAL A 46 15.15 -14.38 11.78
C VAL A 46 14.73 -15.33 10.65
N LYS A 47 14.72 -14.85 9.40
CA LYS A 47 14.45 -15.69 8.24
C LYS A 47 15.51 -16.77 8.04
N SER A 48 16.79 -16.44 8.15
CA SER A 48 17.89 -17.42 7.99
C SER A 48 17.87 -18.48 9.08
N GLN A 49 17.63 -18.09 10.33
CA GLN A 49 17.45 -19.01 11.44
C GLN A 49 16.26 -19.97 11.23
N TYR A 50 15.12 -19.44 10.79
CA TYR A 50 13.95 -20.26 10.44
C TYR A 50 14.28 -21.29 9.35
N LEU A 51 15.05 -20.90 8.34
CA LEU A 51 15.44 -21.81 7.26
C LEU A 51 16.40 -22.90 7.75
N ALA A 52 17.37 -22.54 8.61
CA ALA A 52 18.31 -23.48 9.21
C ALA A 52 17.57 -24.50 10.10
N GLU A 53 16.63 -24.05 10.92
CA GLU A 53 15.88 -24.91 11.85
C GLU A 53 14.88 -25.84 11.14
N THR A 54 14.26 -25.36 10.04
CA THR A 54 13.21 -26.14 9.36
C THR A 54 13.70 -26.95 8.17
N GLY A 55 14.95 -26.78 7.74
CA GLY A 55 15.52 -27.44 6.55
C GLY A 55 14.85 -27.05 5.23
N ARG A 56 13.99 -26.04 5.25
CA ARG A 56 13.22 -25.60 4.05
C ARG A 56 14.10 -24.73 3.18
N ALA A 57 14.51 -25.24 2.03
CA ALA A 57 15.14 -24.44 1.00
C ALA A 57 14.10 -23.42 0.44
N VAL A 58 14.25 -22.15 0.77
CA VAL A 58 13.40 -21.10 0.22
C VAL A 58 14.19 -20.23 -0.73
N SER A 59 14.12 -20.56 -1.98
CA SER A 59 14.69 -19.73 -3.04
C SER A 59 13.90 -18.44 -3.30
N ARG A 60 12.59 -18.40 -3.00
CA ARG A 60 11.70 -17.29 -3.34
C ARG A 60 10.61 -17.07 -2.28
N GLY A 61 10.86 -16.24 -1.28
CA GLY A 61 9.84 -15.86 -0.30
C GLY A 61 9.98 -14.40 0.12
N ALA A 62 8.86 -13.71 0.36
CA ALA A 62 8.89 -12.37 0.91
C ALA A 62 9.75 -12.33 2.17
N LEU A 63 10.54 -11.27 2.33
CA LEU A 63 11.24 -10.97 3.58
C LEU A 63 10.31 -10.25 4.54
N PHE A 64 9.54 -9.31 4.02
CA PHE A 64 8.59 -8.52 4.77
C PHE A 64 7.33 -8.24 3.95
N PHE A 65 6.33 -7.69 4.61
CA PHE A 65 5.13 -7.13 4.01
C PHE A 65 4.97 -5.68 4.46
N GLN A 66 4.41 -4.86 3.59
CA GLN A 66 4.06 -3.48 3.88
C GLN A 66 2.54 -3.32 3.92
N ILE A 67 2.05 -2.58 4.92
CA ILE A 67 0.68 -2.09 5.00
C ILE A 67 0.74 -0.57 4.90
N ARG A 68 -0.16 0.01 4.13
CA ARG A 68 -0.39 1.46 4.09
C ARG A 68 -1.74 1.76 4.71
N GLN A 69 -1.75 2.66 5.69
CA GLN A 69 -2.96 3.12 6.36
C GLN A 69 -3.00 4.65 6.28
N ALA A 70 -4.09 5.21 5.78
CA ALA A 70 -4.26 6.65 5.61
C ALA A 70 -5.49 7.14 6.37
N PHE A 71 -5.42 8.35 6.88
CA PHE A 71 -6.45 9.01 7.68
C PHE A 71 -7.04 10.20 6.92
N LEU A 72 -8.23 10.64 7.31
CA LEU A 72 -8.82 11.85 6.76
C LEU A 72 -7.97 13.06 7.15
N PRO A 73 -7.77 14.05 6.26
CA PRO A 73 -7.01 15.25 6.60
C PRO A 73 -7.58 15.97 7.84
N GLY A 74 -6.71 16.27 8.80
CA GLY A 74 -7.07 16.97 10.03
C GLY A 74 -7.74 16.13 11.13
N GLU A 75 -7.93 14.83 10.91
CA GLU A 75 -8.60 13.93 11.86
C GLU A 75 -7.68 13.42 12.97
N VAL A 76 -6.38 13.29 12.71
CA VAL A 76 -5.40 12.75 13.65
C VAL A 76 -4.10 13.56 13.65
N THR A 77 -3.36 13.52 14.75
CA THR A 77 -1.96 13.94 14.84
C THR A 77 -1.02 12.83 14.35
N ALA A 78 0.26 13.14 14.11
CA ALA A 78 1.24 12.13 13.70
C ALA A 78 1.43 11.05 14.77
N GLU A 79 1.44 11.43 16.03
CA GLU A 79 1.60 10.55 17.19
C GLU A 79 0.39 9.60 17.35
N GLU A 80 -0.82 10.13 17.20
CA GLU A 80 -2.06 9.35 17.25
C GLU A 80 -2.12 8.36 16.09
N ALA A 81 -1.81 8.81 14.87
CA ALA A 81 -1.75 7.96 13.69
C ALA A 81 -0.73 6.83 13.88
N ASN A 82 0.45 7.13 14.45
CA ASN A 82 1.48 6.14 14.73
C ASN A 82 1.00 5.11 15.75
N ARG A 83 0.36 5.54 16.85
CA ARG A 83 -0.21 4.66 17.87
C ARG A 83 -1.26 3.71 17.28
N ILE A 84 -2.15 4.22 16.42
CA ILE A 84 -3.17 3.44 15.72
C ILE A 84 -2.53 2.44 14.75
N GLY A 85 -1.49 2.87 14.02
CA GLY A 85 -0.71 2.00 13.15
C GLY A 85 -0.02 0.87 13.91
N TYR A 86 0.57 1.18 15.06
CA TYR A 86 1.19 0.19 15.96
C TYR A 86 0.16 -0.84 16.45
N GLU A 87 -1.00 -0.38 16.90
CA GLU A 87 -2.07 -1.26 17.35
C GLU A 87 -2.61 -2.14 16.22
N THR A 88 -2.80 -1.56 15.04
CA THR A 88 -3.20 -2.30 13.84
C THR A 88 -2.18 -3.39 13.49
N ALA A 89 -0.88 -3.07 13.53
CA ALA A 89 0.20 -4.02 13.28
C ALA A 89 0.23 -5.13 14.34
N MET A 90 0.11 -4.79 15.61
CA MET A 90 0.10 -5.73 16.72
C MET A 90 -1.06 -6.74 16.60
N ARG A 91 -2.27 -6.24 16.32
CA ARG A 91 -3.45 -7.09 16.13
C ARG A 91 -3.35 -7.94 14.87
N TRP A 92 -2.83 -7.38 13.76
CA TRP A 92 -2.66 -8.09 12.50
C TRP A 92 -1.65 -9.23 12.59
N THR A 93 -0.50 -8.95 13.18
CA THR A 93 0.59 -9.93 13.37
C THR A 93 0.35 -10.84 14.58
N LYS A 94 -0.66 -10.54 15.40
CA LYS A 94 -0.95 -11.22 16.69
C LYS A 94 0.25 -11.18 17.64
N GLY A 95 1.06 -10.12 17.57
CA GLY A 95 2.29 -9.97 18.34
C GLY A 95 3.39 -11.00 18.04
N LYS A 96 3.31 -11.72 16.92
CA LYS A 96 4.27 -12.80 16.59
C LYS A 96 5.36 -12.39 15.61
N HIS A 97 5.24 -11.25 14.97
CA HIS A 97 6.19 -10.77 13.96
C HIS A 97 6.80 -9.45 14.41
N GLN A 98 8.10 -9.29 14.14
CA GLN A 98 8.76 -8.00 14.24
C GLN A 98 8.08 -7.02 13.28
N PHE A 99 7.92 -5.77 13.68
CA PHE A 99 7.41 -4.73 12.81
C PHE A 99 7.88 -3.33 13.25
N PHE A 100 7.81 -2.39 12.33
CA PHE A 100 7.92 -0.97 12.65
C PHE A 100 6.90 -0.17 11.83
N VAL A 101 6.54 0.99 12.36
CA VAL A 101 5.55 1.91 11.81
C VAL A 101 6.21 3.26 11.60
N CYS A 102 6.18 3.77 10.37
CA CYS A 102 6.59 5.12 10.02
C CYS A 102 5.35 5.93 9.66
N THR A 103 5.12 7.02 10.35
CA THR A 103 4.03 7.95 10.06
C THR A 103 4.57 9.14 9.28
N HIS A 104 4.00 9.36 8.11
CA HIS A 104 4.39 10.46 7.21
C HIS A 104 3.38 11.60 7.25
N THR A 105 3.92 12.81 7.17
CA THR A 105 3.16 14.08 7.19
C THR A 105 3.41 14.93 5.94
N ASP A 106 4.07 14.37 4.91
CA ASP A 106 4.46 15.07 3.68
C ASP A 106 3.29 15.28 2.70
N LYS A 107 2.11 14.73 3.00
CA LYS A 107 0.89 14.85 2.19
C LYS A 107 -0.19 15.62 2.92
N ALA A 108 -1.24 16.01 2.21
CA ALA A 108 -2.41 16.64 2.80
C ALA A 108 -3.11 15.76 3.86
N HIS A 109 -2.84 14.47 3.86
CA HIS A 109 -3.34 13.50 4.82
C HIS A 109 -2.19 12.77 5.51
N ILE A 110 -2.33 12.50 6.79
CA ILE A 110 -1.38 11.68 7.54
C ILE A 110 -1.56 10.22 7.16
N HIS A 111 -0.44 9.50 7.01
CA HIS A 111 -0.49 8.09 6.63
C HIS A 111 0.67 7.30 7.25
N ASN A 112 0.38 6.04 7.54
CA ASN A 112 1.32 5.08 8.09
C ASN A 112 1.86 4.15 7.01
N HIS A 113 3.15 3.89 7.06
CA HIS A 113 3.82 2.76 6.45
C HIS A 113 4.19 1.76 7.54
N ILE A 114 3.53 0.62 7.56
CA ILE A 114 3.76 -0.46 8.51
C ILE A 114 4.51 -1.57 7.80
N TYR A 115 5.71 -1.89 8.29
CA TYR A 115 6.54 -2.96 7.75
C TYR A 115 6.64 -4.08 8.77
N PHE A 116 6.27 -5.31 8.40
CA PHE A 116 6.39 -6.44 9.31
C PHE A 116 7.13 -7.62 8.66
N ASN A 117 7.94 -8.30 9.48
CA ASN A 117 8.70 -9.47 9.06
C ASN A 117 7.76 -10.58 8.57
N ALA A 118 8.03 -11.14 7.40
CA ALA A 118 7.25 -12.27 6.88
C ALA A 118 7.42 -13.55 7.71
N THR A 119 8.52 -13.67 8.47
CA THR A 119 8.79 -14.78 9.37
C THR A 119 8.42 -14.39 10.81
N ALA A 120 7.71 -15.24 11.52
CA ALA A 120 7.43 -15.03 12.93
C ALA A 120 8.73 -15.00 13.74
N PHE A 121 8.79 -14.14 14.77
CA PHE A 121 9.99 -13.96 15.60
C PHE A 121 10.40 -15.25 16.33
N ASP A 122 9.40 -16.04 16.74
CA ASP A 122 9.61 -17.36 17.35
C ASP A 122 10.02 -18.46 16.33
N ARG A 123 10.18 -18.11 15.08
CA ARG A 123 10.54 -18.99 13.96
C ARG A 123 9.58 -20.15 13.71
N SER A 124 8.37 -20.11 14.29
CA SER A 124 7.38 -21.18 14.19
C SER A 124 6.75 -21.27 12.78
N ARG A 125 6.60 -20.13 12.10
CA ARG A 125 5.90 -20.04 10.81
C ARG A 125 6.25 -18.79 10.02
N LYS A 126 5.80 -18.78 8.76
CA LYS A 126 5.75 -17.57 7.93
C LYS A 126 4.33 -17.02 7.85
N PHE A 127 4.22 -15.73 7.68
CA PHE A 127 2.94 -15.10 7.34
C PHE A 127 2.46 -15.62 5.99
N HIS A 128 1.22 -16.07 5.96
CA HIS A 128 0.57 -16.54 4.72
C HIS A 128 -0.38 -15.45 4.22
N ASN A 129 0.01 -14.81 3.11
CA ASN A 129 -0.87 -13.87 2.43
C ASN A 129 -1.89 -14.66 1.59
N PHE A 130 -3.14 -14.70 2.01
CA PHE A 130 -4.24 -15.45 1.41
C PHE A 130 -5.15 -14.55 0.55
N ILE A 131 -5.93 -15.16 -0.34
CA ILE A 131 -6.97 -14.45 -1.08
C ILE A 131 -7.96 -13.86 -0.07
N GLY A 132 -8.12 -12.53 -0.06
CA GLY A 132 -8.96 -11.84 0.92
C GLY A 132 -8.22 -11.26 2.12
N SER A 133 -6.89 -11.41 2.25
CA SER A 133 -6.10 -10.73 3.28
C SER A 133 -6.36 -9.22 3.31
N SER A 134 -6.52 -8.59 2.15
CA SER A 134 -6.83 -7.16 2.04
C SER A 134 -8.18 -6.80 2.66
N PHE A 135 -9.20 -7.63 2.48
CA PHE A 135 -10.52 -7.43 3.10
C PHE A 135 -10.47 -7.64 4.61
N ALA A 136 -9.73 -8.65 5.08
CA ALA A 136 -9.55 -8.90 6.50
C ALA A 136 -8.79 -7.75 7.18
N LEU A 137 -7.74 -7.24 6.53
CA LEU A 137 -6.97 -6.09 7.01
C LEU A 137 -7.83 -4.82 7.08
N ARG A 138 -8.63 -4.54 6.04
CA ARG A 138 -9.56 -3.40 6.05
C ARG A 138 -10.50 -3.46 7.25
N ARG A 139 -11.18 -4.60 7.43
CA ARG A 139 -12.09 -4.77 8.57
C ARG A 139 -11.39 -4.62 9.92
N LEU A 140 -10.13 -5.07 10.03
CA LEU A 140 -9.35 -4.88 11.25
C LEU A 140 -9.03 -3.40 11.46
N SER A 141 -8.53 -2.72 10.44
CA SER A 141 -8.18 -1.30 10.51
C SER A 141 -9.41 -0.43 10.76
N ASP A 142 -10.54 -0.70 10.09
CA ASP A 142 -11.81 0.00 10.33
C ASP A 142 -12.26 -0.18 11.78
N ARG A 143 -12.14 -1.38 12.35
CA ARG A 143 -12.45 -1.62 13.76
C ARG A 143 -11.55 -0.82 14.69
N VAL A 144 -10.24 -0.82 14.46
CA VAL A 144 -9.31 -0.01 15.26
C VAL A 144 -9.65 1.48 15.15
N CYS A 145 -9.92 1.98 13.94
CA CYS A 145 -10.32 3.38 13.74
C CYS A 145 -11.61 3.72 14.50
N ILE A 146 -12.63 2.86 14.44
CA ILE A 146 -13.89 3.06 15.17
C ILE A 146 -13.67 3.07 16.69
N GLU A 147 -12.83 2.19 17.22
CA GLU A 147 -12.47 2.15 18.65
C GLU A 147 -11.74 3.43 19.11
N HIS A 148 -11.09 4.15 18.18
CA HIS A 148 -10.46 5.46 18.39
C HIS A 148 -11.33 6.63 17.92
N GLU A 149 -12.64 6.43 17.70
CA GLU A 149 -13.61 7.46 17.28
C GLU A 149 -13.28 8.13 15.95
N LEU A 150 -12.54 7.44 15.07
CA LEU A 150 -12.15 7.94 13.75
C LEU A 150 -13.12 7.51 12.66
N SER A 151 -13.12 8.29 11.58
CA SER A 151 -13.95 8.01 10.41
C SER A 151 -13.50 6.75 9.66
N VAL A 152 -14.46 6.04 9.09
CA VAL A 152 -14.22 4.89 8.21
C VAL A 152 -15.04 5.03 6.93
N ILE A 153 -14.57 4.41 5.85
CA ILE A 153 -15.28 4.42 4.57
C ILE A 153 -16.49 3.48 4.66
N GLN A 154 -17.69 4.05 4.78
CA GLN A 154 -18.95 3.33 4.95
C GLN A 154 -19.25 2.37 3.78
N ASN A 155 -19.02 2.82 2.54
CA ASN A 155 -19.29 2.06 1.31
C ASN A 155 -18.05 2.01 0.42
N PRO A 156 -17.06 1.16 0.74
CA PRO A 156 -15.85 1.05 -0.06
C PRO A 156 -16.20 0.54 -1.47
N CYS A 157 -15.76 1.26 -2.50
CA CYS A 157 -15.90 0.81 -3.87
C CYS A 157 -15.06 -0.45 -4.09
N GLN A 158 -15.72 -1.60 -4.23
CA GLN A 158 -15.03 -2.90 -4.38
C GLN A 158 -14.45 -3.10 -5.78
N HIS A 159 -15.02 -2.42 -6.77
CA HIS A 159 -14.58 -2.48 -8.15
C HIS A 159 -14.50 -1.05 -8.71
N SER A 160 -13.30 -0.60 -9.05
CA SER A 160 -13.18 0.62 -9.83
C SER A 160 -13.69 0.35 -11.25
N LYS A 161 -14.77 0.97 -11.67
CA LYS A 161 -15.21 0.98 -13.07
C LYS A 161 -14.29 1.80 -13.96
N GLY A 162 -13.31 2.48 -13.38
CA GLY A 162 -12.35 3.33 -14.05
C GLY A 162 -11.06 2.59 -14.44
N ARG A 163 -10.37 3.10 -15.45
CA ARG A 163 -9.01 2.66 -15.78
C ARG A 163 -8.03 3.22 -14.77
N PHE A 164 -6.99 2.44 -14.47
CA PHE A 164 -5.85 2.96 -13.75
C PHE A 164 -5.25 4.15 -14.52
N LEU A 165 -5.24 5.32 -13.87
CA LEU A 165 -4.53 6.50 -14.32
C LEU A 165 -3.30 6.67 -13.44
N HIS A 166 -2.16 6.95 -14.05
CA HIS A 166 -1.00 7.37 -13.29
C HIS A 166 -1.34 8.64 -12.50
N TYR A 167 -0.86 8.76 -11.26
CA TYR A 167 -1.20 9.87 -10.36
C TYR A 167 -1.06 11.25 -11.04
N GLY A 168 0.04 11.51 -11.74
CA GLY A 168 0.23 12.78 -12.48
C GLY A 168 -0.76 13.01 -13.64
N GLN A 169 -1.40 11.97 -14.18
CA GLN A 169 -2.49 12.09 -15.14
C GLN A 169 -3.82 12.38 -14.45
N TRP A 170 -4.02 11.80 -13.25
CA TRP A 170 -5.23 12.01 -12.46
C TRP A 170 -5.34 13.45 -11.93
N ILE A 171 -4.22 14.05 -11.51
CA ILE A 171 -4.17 15.46 -11.06
C ILE A 171 -3.98 16.46 -12.21
N GLY A 172 -3.89 16.01 -13.48
CA GLY A 172 -3.78 16.88 -14.65
C GLY A 172 -2.36 17.41 -14.95
N GLU A 173 -1.34 17.01 -14.21
CA GLU A 173 0.06 17.44 -14.43
C GLU A 173 0.71 16.79 -15.66
N LYS A 174 0.22 15.62 -16.08
CA LYS A 174 0.73 14.92 -17.26
C LYS A 174 -0.32 14.87 -18.36
N PRO A 175 0.07 15.13 -19.61
CA PRO A 175 -0.85 15.02 -20.73
C PRO A 175 -1.37 13.59 -20.89
N PRO A 176 -2.56 13.41 -21.48
CA PRO A 176 -3.11 12.09 -21.76
C PRO A 176 -2.15 11.26 -22.61
N SER A 177 -2.03 9.96 -22.30
CA SER A 177 -1.25 9.04 -23.15
C SER A 177 -1.83 8.97 -24.56
N ALA A 178 -1.02 8.58 -25.58
CA ALA A 178 -1.50 8.41 -26.95
C ALA A 178 -2.77 7.53 -27.03
N LYS A 179 -2.80 6.42 -26.27
CA LYS A 179 -3.98 5.55 -26.16
C LYS A 179 -5.20 6.26 -25.57
N GLN A 180 -5.00 7.17 -24.64
CA GLN A 180 -6.08 7.93 -24.03
C GLN A 180 -6.60 9.01 -24.95
N ARG A 181 -5.74 9.68 -25.73
CA ARG A 181 -6.14 10.63 -26.77
C ARG A 181 -7.00 9.97 -27.83
N VAL A 182 -6.55 8.83 -28.37
CA VAL A 182 -7.35 8.04 -29.33
C VAL A 182 -8.71 7.66 -28.76
N ARG A 183 -8.76 7.23 -27.50
CA ARG A 183 -10.03 6.89 -26.86
C ARG A 183 -10.96 8.10 -26.72
N LEU A 184 -10.44 9.25 -26.36
CA LEU A 184 -11.24 10.47 -26.23
C LEU A 184 -11.79 10.90 -27.61
N ALA A 185 -10.96 10.80 -28.66
CA ALA A 185 -11.40 11.06 -30.03
C ALA A 185 -12.51 10.08 -30.46
N VAL A 186 -12.36 8.77 -30.17
CA VAL A 186 -13.41 7.78 -30.43
C VAL A 186 -14.72 8.12 -29.71
N LEU A 187 -14.66 8.48 -28.43
CA LEU A 187 -15.86 8.84 -27.68
C LEU A 187 -16.53 10.09 -28.22
N ALA A 188 -15.73 11.13 -28.53
CA ALA A 188 -16.23 12.36 -29.13
C ALA A 188 -16.89 12.14 -30.51
N ALA A 189 -16.30 11.25 -31.33
CA ALA A 189 -16.90 10.88 -32.63
C ALA A 189 -18.22 10.11 -32.44
N LEU A 190 -18.28 9.19 -31.46
CA LEU A 190 -19.50 8.42 -31.18
C LEU A 190 -20.64 9.28 -30.58
N GLU A 191 -20.32 10.31 -29.81
CA GLU A 191 -21.32 11.27 -29.30
C GLU A 191 -22.03 12.01 -30.42
N LYS A 192 -21.38 12.25 -31.55
CA LYS A 192 -21.95 12.87 -32.76
C LYS A 192 -22.86 11.90 -33.54
N LYS A 193 -23.01 10.64 -33.07
CA LYS A 193 -23.87 9.60 -33.70
C LYS A 193 -23.59 9.40 -35.20
N PRO A 194 -22.37 8.95 -35.57
CA PRO A 194 -22.02 8.72 -36.96
C PRO A 194 -23.01 7.77 -37.64
N THR A 195 -23.32 8.03 -38.90
CA THR A 195 -24.29 7.27 -39.69
C THR A 195 -23.72 5.94 -40.20
N ASP A 196 -22.42 5.92 -40.47
CA ASP A 196 -21.68 4.75 -40.92
C ASP A 196 -20.21 4.82 -40.48
N PHE A 197 -19.42 3.81 -40.88
CA PHE A 197 -18.01 3.72 -40.49
C PHE A 197 -17.14 4.79 -41.19
N ALA A 198 -17.48 5.22 -42.40
CA ALA A 198 -16.75 6.27 -43.13
C ALA A 198 -16.98 7.63 -42.44
N ASP A 199 -18.21 7.94 -42.06
CA ASP A 199 -18.58 9.12 -41.29
C ASP A 199 -17.89 9.12 -39.91
N PHE A 200 -17.82 7.97 -39.24
CA PHE A 200 -17.08 7.81 -38.00
C PHE A 200 -15.60 8.14 -38.17
N LEU A 201 -14.93 7.63 -39.21
CA LEU A 201 -13.51 7.92 -39.47
C LEU A 201 -13.28 9.41 -39.71
N ARG A 202 -14.14 10.06 -40.49
CA ARG A 202 -14.08 11.50 -40.71
C ARG A 202 -14.20 12.30 -39.41
N LEU A 203 -15.16 11.95 -38.56
CA LEU A 203 -15.35 12.56 -37.21
C LEU A 203 -14.17 12.32 -36.28
N MET A 204 -13.48 11.18 -36.40
CA MET A 204 -12.24 10.91 -35.70
C MET A 204 -11.09 11.82 -36.14
N GLU A 205 -10.91 12.03 -37.44
CA GLU A 205 -9.89 12.93 -38.00
C GLU A 205 -10.12 14.39 -37.58
N GLU A 206 -11.39 14.82 -37.53
CA GLU A 206 -11.76 16.18 -37.07
C GLU A 206 -11.51 16.38 -35.55
N SER A 207 -11.40 15.29 -34.78
CA SER A 207 -11.30 15.34 -33.33
C SER A 207 -9.87 15.16 -32.80
N GLY A 208 -8.90 14.85 -33.62
CA GLY A 208 -7.56 14.47 -33.23
C GLY A 208 -6.42 15.17 -33.70
#